data_e02bfec77f077630bb4794426a653324
#
_entry.id   e02bfec77f077630bb4794426a653324
#
_cell.length_a   1.000
_cell.length_b   1.000
_cell.length_c   1.000
_cell.angle_alpha   90.00
_cell.angle_beta   90.00
_cell.angle_gamma   90.00
#
_symmetry.space_group_name_H-M   'P 1'
#
loop_
_entity.id
_entity.type
_entity.pdbx_description
1 polymer ?
#
loop_
_entity_poly.entity_id
_entity_poly.type
_entity_poly.pdbx_seq_one_letter_code
_entity_poly.pdbx_strand_id
1 'polypeptide(L)'
;MRQLLFKLVSCSFLIFSLHAHAAMSDINRIYKQVPVLDGFDICMGGGCAEVKHVALSDEEWQSIASIFKNAGNITDAAQERSLIAQAIGAFESKIGSKTSTATDRAGTFGNSAYPGQLDCNDEAINTTAYMRLLRQNGLLKFHEIEDTRTRSFFFNGWPHSTAVIHETATGARFAVDSWFYDNGFPATIVPFTVWKSGYIPEDSPVLRK
;
A
#
# COMPACT_ATOMS: atom_id res chain seq x y z
N MET A 1 31.54 -0.63 41.26
CA MET A 1 30.80 0.28 40.39
C MET A 1 30.86 -0.06 38.89
N ARG A 2 31.79 -0.86 38.37
CA ARG A 2 31.88 -1.19 36.92
C ARG A 2 30.95 -2.33 36.44
N GLN A 3 30.46 -3.18 37.34
CA GLN A 3 29.61 -4.32 36.96
C GLN A 3 28.10 -4.00 36.81
N LEU A 4 27.62 -2.86 37.35
CA LEU A 4 26.21 -2.48 37.26
C LEU A 4 25.84 -1.83 35.93
N LEU A 5 26.82 -1.13 35.28
CA LEU A 5 26.59 -0.48 33.98
C LEU A 5 26.44 -1.49 32.81
N PHE A 6 27.09 -2.64 32.90
CA PHE A 6 27.00 -3.68 31.86
C PHE A 6 25.65 -4.41 31.80
N LYS A 7 24.95 -4.51 32.92
CA LYS A 7 23.63 -5.17 32.94
C LYS A 7 22.49 -4.32 32.38
N LEU A 8 22.60 -2.98 32.47
CA LEU A 8 21.56 -2.07 31.97
C LEU A 8 21.61 -1.93 30.44
N VAL A 9 22.82 -2.01 29.83
CA VAL A 9 22.95 -1.93 28.37
C VAL A 9 22.42 -3.19 27.66
N SER A 10 22.59 -4.37 28.30
CA SER A 10 22.11 -5.64 27.71
C SER A 10 20.57 -5.75 27.68
N CYS A 11 19.88 -5.14 28.63
CA CYS A 11 18.42 -5.21 28.70
C CYS A 11 17.73 -4.33 27.64
N SER A 12 18.35 -3.16 27.32
CA SER A 12 17.80 -2.24 26.29
C SER A 12 17.92 -2.81 24.87
N PHE A 13 18.95 -3.59 24.58
CA PHE A 13 19.12 -4.23 23.27
C PHE A 13 18.11 -5.36 23.01
N LEU A 14 17.72 -6.09 24.04
CA LEU A 14 16.75 -7.18 23.90
C LEU A 14 15.32 -6.69 23.63
N ILE A 15 14.95 -5.54 24.19
CA ILE A 15 13.61 -4.95 23.99
C ILE A 15 13.47 -4.43 22.54
N PHE A 16 14.51 -3.85 21.97
CA PHE A 16 14.49 -3.37 20.57
C PHE A 16 14.36 -4.53 19.56
N SER A 17 15.00 -5.67 19.84
CA SER A 17 14.91 -6.86 18.97
C SER A 17 13.53 -7.51 18.97
N LEU A 18 12.81 -7.47 20.08
CA LEU A 18 11.46 -8.06 20.19
C LEU A 18 10.41 -7.27 19.37
N HIS A 19 10.49 -5.96 19.35
CA HIS A 19 9.55 -5.13 18.57
C HIS A 19 9.77 -5.28 17.05
N ALA A 20 11.02 -5.37 16.60
CA ALA A 20 11.32 -5.58 15.19
C ALA A 20 10.84 -6.97 14.69
N HIS A 21 10.90 -8.00 15.53
CA HIS A 21 10.39 -9.33 15.17
C HIS A 21 8.86 -9.39 15.11
N ALA A 22 8.15 -8.68 15.97
CA ALA A 22 6.70 -8.60 15.94
C ALA A 22 6.20 -7.92 14.64
N ALA A 23 6.78 -6.78 14.26
CA ALA A 23 6.42 -6.08 13.03
C ALA A 23 6.66 -6.93 11.76
N MET A 24 7.78 -7.65 11.68
CA MET A 24 8.07 -8.57 10.56
C MET A 24 7.09 -9.75 10.49
N SER A 25 6.65 -10.28 11.64
CA SER A 25 5.66 -11.37 11.67
C SER A 25 4.29 -10.90 11.18
N ASP A 26 3.88 -9.69 11.51
CA ASP A 26 2.60 -9.11 11.09
C ASP A 26 2.58 -8.81 9.59
N ILE A 27 3.64 -8.23 9.05
CA ILE A 27 3.78 -8.03 7.61
C ILE A 27 3.68 -9.37 6.86
N ASN A 28 4.40 -10.40 7.29
CA ASN A 28 4.35 -11.73 6.68
C ASN A 28 2.95 -12.37 6.81
N ARG A 29 2.23 -12.12 7.89
CA ARG A 29 0.85 -12.59 8.07
C ARG A 29 -0.08 -11.92 7.07
N ILE A 30 -0.02 -10.60 6.92
CA ILE A 30 -0.83 -9.85 5.97
C ILE A 30 -0.58 -10.33 4.54
N TYR A 31 0.68 -10.53 4.16
CA TYR A 31 1.02 -11.04 2.82
C TYR A 31 0.52 -12.46 2.56
N LYS A 32 0.46 -13.32 3.58
CA LYS A 32 -0.02 -14.70 3.44
C LYS A 32 -1.54 -14.82 3.53
N GLN A 33 -2.19 -13.86 4.16
CA GLN A 33 -3.63 -13.86 4.30
C GLN A 33 -4.27 -13.51 2.95
N VAL A 34 -5.21 -14.35 2.54
CA VAL A 34 -6.07 -14.06 1.40
C VAL A 34 -7.14 -13.09 1.89
N PRO A 35 -7.15 -11.80 1.47
CA PRO A 35 -8.12 -10.85 1.96
C PRO A 35 -9.51 -11.21 1.44
N VAL A 36 -10.55 -11.11 2.28
CA VAL A 36 -11.95 -11.29 1.90
C VAL A 36 -12.73 -10.03 2.25
N LEU A 37 -13.86 -9.77 1.58
CA LEU A 37 -14.64 -8.55 1.80
C LEU A 37 -15.12 -8.41 3.25
N ASP A 38 -15.45 -9.53 3.89
CA ASP A 38 -15.92 -9.59 5.27
C ASP A 38 -14.81 -9.37 6.31
N GLY A 39 -13.54 -9.38 5.90
CA GLY A 39 -12.44 -9.15 6.82
C GLY A 39 -11.07 -9.21 6.15
N PHE A 40 -10.31 -8.13 6.28
CA PHE A 40 -8.91 -8.05 5.87
C PHE A 40 -8.14 -7.05 6.72
N ASP A 41 -6.85 -7.17 6.71
CA ASP A 41 -5.96 -6.36 7.54
C ASP A 41 -5.40 -5.18 6.76
N ILE A 42 -5.32 -4.02 7.43
CA ILE A 42 -4.77 -2.75 6.94
C ILE A 42 -3.57 -2.36 7.79
N CYS A 43 -2.47 -2.05 7.12
CA CYS A 43 -1.26 -1.52 7.73
C CYS A 43 -1.39 -0.03 8.02
N MET A 44 -0.87 0.41 9.18
CA MET A 44 -0.86 1.79 9.62
C MET A 44 0.37 2.08 10.50
N GLY A 45 0.60 3.35 10.81
CA GLY A 45 1.57 3.79 11.81
C GLY A 45 3.02 3.85 11.34
N GLY A 46 3.26 3.65 10.04
CA GLY A 46 4.58 3.63 9.42
C GLY A 46 5.25 2.26 9.49
N GLY A 47 5.60 1.71 8.32
CA GLY A 47 6.21 0.39 8.22
C GLY A 47 5.33 -0.74 8.73
N CYS A 48 4.00 -0.57 8.70
CA CYS A 48 3.03 -1.52 9.25
C CYS A 48 3.20 -1.77 10.77
N ALA A 49 3.53 -0.71 11.52
CA ALA A 49 3.68 -0.79 12.97
C ALA A 49 2.36 -1.11 13.69
N GLU A 50 1.25 -0.75 13.08
CA GLU A 50 -0.10 -1.04 13.54
C GLU A 50 -0.87 -1.77 12.45
N VAL A 51 -1.74 -2.69 12.85
CA VAL A 51 -2.61 -3.45 11.96
C VAL A 51 -4.05 -3.33 12.44
N LYS A 52 -4.94 -2.94 11.55
CA LYS A 52 -6.37 -2.88 11.83
C LYS A 52 -7.14 -3.82 10.93
N HIS A 53 -7.95 -4.67 11.55
CA HIS A 53 -8.88 -5.54 10.83
C HIS A 53 -10.13 -4.76 10.43
N VAL A 54 -10.50 -4.81 9.16
CA VAL A 54 -11.63 -4.07 8.58
C VAL A 54 -12.44 -4.97 7.66
N ALA A 55 -13.67 -4.55 7.38
CA ALA A 55 -14.56 -5.17 6.40
C ALA A 55 -15.18 -4.10 5.52
N LEU A 56 -15.62 -4.49 4.32
CA LEU A 56 -16.46 -3.68 3.44
C LEU A 56 -17.92 -4.13 3.54
N SER A 57 -18.83 -3.19 3.62
CA SER A 57 -20.25 -3.52 3.41
C SER A 57 -20.53 -3.84 1.94
N ASP A 58 -21.67 -4.46 1.66
CA ASP A 58 -22.10 -4.75 0.30
C ASP A 58 -22.18 -3.47 -0.54
N GLU A 59 -22.69 -2.37 0.02
CA GLU A 59 -22.82 -1.08 -0.66
C GLU A 59 -21.44 -0.48 -0.97
N GLU A 60 -20.50 -0.54 -0.02
CA GLU A 60 -19.13 -0.07 -0.22
C GLU A 60 -18.45 -0.86 -1.32
N TRP A 61 -18.56 -2.19 -1.29
CA TRP A 61 -18.02 -3.05 -2.33
C TRP A 61 -18.67 -2.79 -3.68
N GLN A 62 -20.02 -2.70 -3.77
CA GLN A 62 -20.70 -2.39 -5.03
C GLN A 62 -20.28 -1.03 -5.59
N SER A 63 -20.04 -0.04 -4.73
CA SER A 63 -19.51 1.26 -5.14
C SER A 63 -18.15 1.14 -5.84
N ILE A 64 -17.23 0.33 -5.29
CA ILE A 64 -15.92 0.07 -5.89
C ILE A 64 -16.06 -0.76 -7.17
N ALA A 65 -16.81 -1.86 -7.14
CA ALA A 65 -16.99 -2.76 -8.26
C ALA A 65 -17.69 -2.06 -9.46
N SER A 66 -18.51 -1.02 -9.19
CA SER A 66 -19.17 -0.24 -10.24
C SER A 66 -18.19 0.48 -11.16
N ILE A 67 -16.97 0.79 -10.72
CA ILE A 67 -15.91 1.40 -11.54
C ILE A 67 -15.62 0.50 -12.75
N PHE A 68 -15.52 -0.82 -12.52
CA PHE A 68 -15.29 -1.81 -13.58
C PHE A 68 -16.56 -2.10 -14.40
N LYS A 69 -17.71 -2.24 -13.71
CA LYS A 69 -18.98 -2.54 -14.39
C LYS A 69 -19.42 -1.43 -15.34
N ASN A 70 -19.25 -0.17 -14.92
CA ASN A 70 -19.64 1.00 -15.72
C ASN A 70 -18.70 1.27 -16.92
N ALA A 71 -17.47 0.73 -16.88
CA ALA A 71 -16.55 0.79 -18.01
C ALA A 71 -16.99 -0.11 -19.19
N GLY A 72 -17.95 -1.00 -18.97
CA GLY A 72 -18.42 -1.93 -19.99
C GLY A 72 -17.43 -3.06 -20.27
N ASN A 73 -17.18 -3.34 -21.54
CA ASN A 73 -16.24 -4.38 -21.92
C ASN A 73 -14.80 -3.86 -21.87
N ILE A 74 -14.02 -4.30 -20.88
CA ILE A 74 -12.59 -4.00 -20.77
C ILE A 74 -11.85 -4.87 -21.78
N THR A 75 -11.17 -4.26 -22.73
CA THR A 75 -10.60 -4.93 -23.90
C THR A 75 -9.07 -5.03 -23.84
N ASP A 76 -8.41 -4.27 -23.00
CA ASP A 76 -6.96 -4.26 -22.91
C ASP A 76 -6.44 -3.93 -21.49
N ALA A 77 -5.16 -4.21 -21.30
CA ALA A 77 -4.48 -4.03 -20.03
C ALA A 77 -4.33 -2.55 -19.62
N ALA A 78 -4.24 -1.62 -20.58
CA ALA A 78 -4.08 -0.20 -20.25
C ALA A 78 -5.40 0.36 -19.67
N GLN A 79 -6.53 -0.04 -20.22
CA GLN A 79 -7.83 0.30 -19.67
C GLN A 79 -8.00 -0.28 -18.27
N GLU A 80 -7.62 -1.55 -18.06
CA GLU A 80 -7.70 -2.17 -16.73
C GLU A 80 -6.83 -1.42 -15.71
N ARG A 81 -5.62 -0.97 -16.08
CA ARG A 81 -4.77 -0.17 -15.18
C ARG A 81 -5.44 1.15 -14.77
N SER A 82 -6.13 1.82 -15.69
CA SER A 82 -6.87 3.05 -15.36
C SER A 82 -7.99 2.79 -14.34
N LEU A 83 -8.68 1.66 -14.44
CA LEU A 83 -9.73 1.27 -13.51
C LEU A 83 -9.16 0.83 -12.16
N ILE A 84 -8.03 0.11 -12.15
CA ILE A 84 -7.29 -0.20 -10.91
C ILE A 84 -6.94 1.08 -10.17
N ALA A 85 -6.36 2.07 -10.85
CA ALA A 85 -5.99 3.33 -10.23
C ALA A 85 -7.17 4.00 -9.51
N GLN A 86 -8.32 4.09 -10.18
CA GLN A 86 -9.55 4.65 -9.61
C GLN A 86 -10.09 3.81 -8.44
N ALA A 87 -10.04 2.48 -8.57
CA ALA A 87 -10.51 1.58 -7.52
C ALA A 87 -9.67 1.69 -6.25
N ILE A 88 -8.35 1.87 -6.36
CA ILE A 88 -7.48 2.08 -5.19
C ILE A 88 -7.92 3.34 -4.42
N GLY A 89 -8.10 4.49 -5.07
CA GLY A 89 -8.62 5.69 -4.41
C GLY A 89 -10.01 5.47 -3.76
N ALA A 90 -10.88 4.70 -4.42
CA ALA A 90 -12.18 4.36 -3.85
C ALA A 90 -12.06 3.48 -2.59
N PHE A 91 -11.15 2.49 -2.57
CA PHE A 91 -10.83 1.72 -1.37
C PHE A 91 -10.32 2.62 -0.24
N GLU A 92 -9.34 3.46 -0.50
CA GLU A 92 -8.77 4.38 0.47
C GLU A 92 -9.84 5.28 1.10
N SER A 93 -10.72 5.85 0.29
CA SER A 93 -11.84 6.67 0.78
C SER A 93 -12.76 5.90 1.75
N LYS A 94 -13.07 4.61 1.46
CA LYS A 94 -13.91 3.79 2.33
C LYS A 94 -13.18 3.33 3.58
N ILE A 95 -11.95 2.87 3.42
CA ILE A 95 -11.15 2.33 4.51
C ILE A 95 -10.63 3.45 5.41
N GLY A 96 -10.25 4.60 4.87
CA GLY A 96 -9.77 5.76 5.63
C GLY A 96 -10.74 6.20 6.72
N SER A 97 -12.05 6.18 6.45
CA SER A 97 -13.07 6.49 7.44
C SER A 97 -13.13 5.47 8.60
N LYS A 98 -12.78 4.20 8.34
CA LYS A 98 -12.77 3.12 9.33
C LYS A 98 -11.48 3.04 10.13
N THR A 99 -10.38 3.52 9.56
CA THR A 99 -9.03 3.44 10.13
C THR A 99 -8.51 4.77 10.68
N SER A 100 -9.28 5.85 10.54
CA SER A 100 -8.88 7.22 10.89
C SER A 100 -7.74 7.75 9.99
N THR A 101 -7.55 7.17 8.79
CA THR A 101 -6.56 7.61 7.81
C THR A 101 -7.16 8.44 6.67
N ALA A 102 -8.43 8.86 6.80
CA ALA A 102 -9.11 9.67 5.78
C ALA A 102 -8.45 11.04 5.49
N THR A 103 -7.59 11.50 6.40
CA THR A 103 -6.83 12.75 6.25
C THR A 103 -5.37 12.53 5.87
N ASP A 104 -5.03 11.33 5.44
CA ASP A 104 -3.68 11.04 4.99
C ASP A 104 -3.29 11.90 3.78
N ARG A 105 -2.05 12.39 3.80
CA ARG A 105 -1.52 13.35 2.83
C ARG A 105 -0.41 12.75 2.02
N ALA A 106 -0.36 13.12 0.76
CA ALA A 106 0.71 12.75 -0.15
C ALA A 106 2.11 12.87 0.49
N GLY A 107 2.92 11.85 0.32
CA GLY A 107 4.32 11.89 0.71
C GLY A 107 4.58 12.01 2.21
N THR A 108 3.72 11.44 3.04
CA THR A 108 3.90 11.46 4.49
C THR A 108 4.67 10.24 4.98
N PHE A 109 5.17 10.36 6.19
CA PHE A 109 5.79 9.28 6.93
C PHE A 109 4.91 9.01 8.13
N GLY A 110 4.23 7.86 8.15
CA GLY A 110 3.41 7.44 9.27
C GLY A 110 4.26 7.25 10.52
N ASN A 111 3.86 7.89 11.61
CA ASN A 111 4.43 7.67 12.95
C ASN A 111 3.46 8.19 14.01
N SER A 112 3.75 7.90 15.29
CA SER A 112 2.89 8.29 16.41
C SER A 112 2.70 9.80 16.58
N ALA A 113 3.58 10.64 16.02
CA ALA A 113 3.46 12.09 16.07
C ALA A 113 2.47 12.66 15.04
N TYR A 114 2.16 11.86 14.00
CA TYR A 114 1.23 12.23 12.93
C TYR A 114 0.17 11.14 12.75
N PRO A 115 -0.79 11.03 13.67
CA PRO A 115 -1.80 9.99 13.63
C PRO A 115 -2.63 10.10 12.34
N GLY A 116 -2.97 8.96 11.77
CA GLY A 116 -3.75 8.88 10.54
C GLY A 116 -2.96 9.11 9.25
N GLN A 117 -1.63 9.28 9.33
CA GLN A 117 -0.76 9.34 8.17
C GLN A 117 -0.18 7.94 7.88
N LEU A 118 -0.06 7.62 6.60
CA LEU A 118 0.51 6.37 6.10
C LEU A 118 1.88 6.64 5.48
N ASP A 119 2.83 5.72 5.65
CA ASP A 119 4.05 5.75 4.87
C ASP A 119 3.93 4.89 3.60
N CYS A 120 4.95 4.94 2.77
CA CYS A 120 4.96 4.18 1.51
C CYS A 120 4.89 2.66 1.70
N ASN A 121 5.28 2.12 2.87
CA ASN A 121 5.15 0.69 3.14
C ASN A 121 3.70 0.33 3.50
N ASP A 122 3.07 1.14 4.37
CA ASP A 122 1.66 0.99 4.72
C ASP A 122 0.81 0.99 3.43
N GLU A 123 1.01 2.00 2.59
CA GLU A 123 0.28 2.16 1.34
C GLU A 123 0.53 1.04 0.34
N ALA A 124 1.77 0.62 0.15
CA ALA A 124 2.10 -0.46 -0.77
C ALA A 124 1.46 -1.79 -0.34
N ILE A 125 1.42 -2.09 0.95
CA ILE A 125 0.80 -3.30 1.50
C ILE A 125 -0.72 -3.22 1.34
N ASN A 126 -1.33 -2.09 1.71
CA ASN A 126 -2.77 -1.88 1.62
C ASN A 126 -3.25 -1.94 0.16
N THR A 127 -2.56 -1.26 -0.74
CA THR A 127 -2.83 -1.31 -2.20
C THR A 127 -2.74 -2.75 -2.75
N THR A 128 -1.75 -3.53 -2.29
CA THR A 128 -1.65 -4.95 -2.65
C THR A 128 -2.86 -5.74 -2.18
N ALA A 129 -3.34 -5.52 -0.95
CA ALA A 129 -4.54 -6.18 -0.42
C ALA A 129 -5.79 -5.77 -1.22
N TYR A 130 -5.96 -4.50 -1.56
CA TYR A 130 -7.08 -4.02 -2.38
C TYR A 130 -7.09 -4.67 -3.77
N MET A 131 -5.95 -4.73 -4.43
CA MET A 131 -5.86 -5.39 -5.75
C MET A 131 -6.16 -6.90 -5.65
N ARG A 132 -5.75 -7.57 -4.58
CA ARG A 132 -6.11 -8.98 -4.34
C ARG A 132 -7.62 -9.16 -4.20
N LEU A 133 -8.33 -8.25 -3.51
CA LEU A 133 -9.80 -8.26 -3.44
C LEU A 133 -10.43 -8.09 -4.83
N LEU A 134 -9.91 -7.16 -5.65
CA LEU A 134 -10.38 -7.00 -7.03
C LEU A 134 -10.18 -8.28 -7.85
N ARG A 135 -9.02 -8.90 -7.75
CA ARG A 135 -8.67 -10.14 -8.48
C ARG A 135 -9.56 -11.31 -8.08
N GLN A 136 -9.77 -11.53 -6.78
CA GLN A 136 -10.59 -12.63 -6.26
C GLN A 136 -12.06 -12.50 -6.66
N ASN A 137 -12.54 -11.28 -6.81
CA ASN A 137 -13.90 -11.00 -7.24
C ASN A 137 -14.04 -10.88 -8.78
N GLY A 138 -13.02 -11.33 -9.54
CA GLY A 138 -13.06 -11.46 -10.99
C GLY A 138 -13.04 -10.15 -11.76
N LEU A 139 -12.61 -9.05 -11.14
CA LEU A 139 -12.55 -7.73 -11.77
C LEU A 139 -11.26 -7.51 -12.57
N LEU A 140 -10.18 -8.23 -12.26
CA LEU A 140 -8.91 -8.15 -12.98
C LEU A 140 -8.76 -9.34 -13.95
N LYS A 141 -8.50 -9.05 -15.22
CA LYS A 141 -8.38 -10.02 -16.30
C LYS A 141 -7.00 -10.02 -16.96
N PHE A 142 -6.35 -8.86 -16.99
CA PHE A 142 -5.11 -8.64 -17.75
C PHE A 142 -3.87 -8.56 -16.87
N HIS A 143 -4.03 -8.48 -15.52
CA HIS A 143 -2.92 -8.35 -14.59
C HIS A 143 -2.96 -9.39 -13.48
N GLU A 144 -1.76 -9.85 -13.11
CA GLU A 144 -1.50 -10.57 -11.86
C GLU A 144 -0.79 -9.64 -10.87
N ILE A 145 -0.99 -9.91 -9.58
CA ILE A 145 -0.45 -9.10 -8.49
C ILE A 145 0.84 -9.74 -7.99
N GLU A 146 1.90 -8.96 -7.89
CA GLU A 146 3.15 -9.36 -7.26
C GLU A 146 3.24 -8.85 -5.81
N ASP A 147 4.28 -9.28 -5.11
CA ASP A 147 4.64 -8.68 -3.82
C ASP A 147 5.15 -7.25 -4.02
N THR A 148 5.05 -6.44 -2.97
CA THR A 148 5.58 -5.08 -2.96
C THR A 148 7.06 -5.04 -3.31
N ARG A 149 7.51 -3.93 -3.86
CA ARG A 149 8.92 -3.69 -4.19
C ARG A 149 9.36 -2.36 -3.63
N THR A 150 10.61 -2.32 -3.21
CA THR A 150 11.26 -1.11 -2.72
C THR A 150 12.37 -0.71 -3.68
N ARG A 151 12.40 0.57 -4.07
CA ARG A 151 13.56 1.17 -4.75
C ARG A 151 14.52 1.70 -3.70
N SER A 152 15.84 1.58 -3.94
CA SER A 152 16.86 1.96 -2.97
C SER A 152 17.33 3.41 -3.16
N PHE A 153 17.94 3.95 -2.11
CA PHE A 153 18.35 5.34 -1.96
C PHE A 153 19.47 5.80 -2.93
N PHE A 154 20.40 4.93 -3.35
CA PHE A 154 21.70 5.37 -3.84
C PHE A 154 21.75 6.07 -5.21
N PHE A 155 20.75 5.87 -6.08
CA PHE A 155 20.77 6.47 -7.41
C PHE A 155 19.47 7.21 -7.78
N ASN A 156 18.40 7.04 -7.04
CA ASN A 156 17.05 7.41 -7.48
C ASN A 156 16.18 8.03 -6.38
N GLY A 157 16.78 8.74 -5.42
CA GLY A 157 16.04 9.39 -4.33
C GLY A 157 15.83 8.49 -3.10
N TRP A 158 14.89 8.84 -2.24
CA TRP A 158 14.60 8.12 -1.00
C TRP A 158 14.19 6.68 -1.24
N PRO A 159 14.50 5.75 -0.27
CA PRO A 159 13.88 4.44 -0.27
C PRO A 159 12.37 4.60 -0.33
N HIS A 160 11.74 3.95 -1.30
CA HIS A 160 10.31 4.08 -1.51
C HIS A 160 9.74 2.75 -1.96
N SER A 161 8.60 2.37 -1.37
CA SER A 161 7.91 1.11 -1.63
C SER A 161 6.66 1.33 -2.45
N THR A 162 6.29 0.36 -3.26
CA THR A 162 5.06 0.35 -4.07
C THR A 162 4.50 -1.05 -4.21
N ALA A 163 3.20 -1.15 -4.45
CA ALA A 163 2.59 -2.37 -4.95
C ALA A 163 2.97 -2.60 -6.41
N VAL A 164 2.93 -3.85 -6.88
CA VAL A 164 3.35 -4.21 -8.25
C VAL A 164 2.35 -5.16 -8.88
N ILE A 165 2.06 -4.90 -10.15
CA ILE A 165 1.32 -5.80 -11.03
C ILE A 165 2.15 -6.13 -12.25
N HIS A 166 1.89 -7.27 -12.89
CA HIS A 166 2.41 -7.55 -14.22
C HIS A 166 1.28 -7.92 -15.17
N GLU A 167 1.43 -7.47 -16.40
CA GLU A 167 0.52 -7.82 -17.49
C GLU A 167 0.73 -9.27 -17.91
N THR A 168 -0.34 -10.07 -17.88
CA THR A 168 -0.26 -11.53 -18.12
C THR A 168 0.22 -11.90 -19.51
N ALA A 169 -0.13 -11.11 -20.52
CA ALA A 169 0.20 -11.38 -21.92
C ALA A 169 1.67 -11.06 -22.25
N THR A 170 2.26 -10.05 -21.63
CA THR A 170 3.58 -9.52 -22.00
C THR A 170 4.64 -9.72 -20.91
N GLY A 171 4.21 -9.95 -19.66
CA GLY A 171 5.08 -9.92 -18.49
C GLY A 171 5.54 -8.51 -18.10
N ALA A 172 5.06 -7.46 -18.76
CA ALA A 172 5.40 -6.08 -18.46
C ALA A 172 4.93 -5.72 -17.05
N ARG A 173 5.83 -5.17 -16.22
CA ARG A 173 5.57 -4.84 -14.82
C ARG A 173 5.25 -3.36 -14.66
N PHE A 174 4.34 -3.08 -13.72
CA PHE A 174 3.92 -1.71 -13.39
C PHE A 174 3.92 -1.53 -11.87
N ALA A 175 4.41 -0.38 -11.42
CA ALA A 175 4.21 0.09 -10.06
C ALA A 175 2.80 0.65 -9.93
N VAL A 176 2.15 0.35 -8.80
CA VAL A 176 0.85 0.90 -8.40
C VAL A 176 1.07 1.63 -7.09
N ASP A 177 1.17 2.94 -7.16
CA ASP A 177 1.70 3.79 -6.10
C ASP A 177 0.66 4.84 -5.70
N SER A 178 0.08 4.71 -4.52
CA SER A 178 -0.90 5.64 -3.97
C SER A 178 -0.27 6.76 -3.15
N TRP A 179 0.95 6.60 -2.64
CA TRP A 179 1.64 7.54 -1.77
C TRP A 179 1.90 8.94 -2.36
N PHE A 180 1.78 9.08 -3.67
CA PHE A 180 2.02 10.36 -4.34
C PHE A 180 0.89 11.37 -4.18
N TYR A 181 -0.27 10.97 -3.68
CA TYR A 181 -1.46 11.82 -3.55
C TYR A 181 -2.11 11.65 -2.18
N ASP A 182 -3.02 12.58 -1.86
CA ASP A 182 -3.83 12.50 -0.64
C ASP A 182 -4.80 11.30 -0.71
N ASN A 183 -5.20 10.78 0.45
CA ASN A 183 -6.13 9.66 0.57
C ASN A 183 -7.36 9.81 -0.34
N GLY A 184 -7.68 8.77 -1.07
CA GLY A 184 -8.84 8.70 -1.97
C GLY A 184 -8.58 9.19 -3.40
N PHE A 185 -7.38 9.67 -3.72
CA PHE A 185 -7.00 9.95 -5.09
C PHE A 185 -6.66 8.67 -5.86
N PRO A 186 -6.87 8.63 -7.20
CA PRO A 186 -6.43 7.50 -8.00
C PRO A 186 -4.93 7.25 -7.85
N ALA A 187 -4.54 5.99 -7.70
CA ALA A 187 -3.13 5.62 -7.62
C ALA A 187 -2.37 5.94 -8.92
N THR A 188 -1.10 6.25 -8.80
CA THR A 188 -0.20 6.35 -9.96
C THR A 188 0.16 4.97 -10.48
N ILE A 189 -0.07 4.69 -11.76
CA ILE A 189 0.38 3.44 -12.38
C ILE A 189 1.31 3.74 -13.56
N VAL A 190 2.58 3.35 -13.40
CA VAL A 190 3.63 3.59 -14.42
C VAL A 190 4.48 2.35 -14.62
N PRO A 191 5.17 2.20 -15.77
CA PRO A 191 6.11 1.11 -15.96
C PRO A 191 7.09 1.01 -14.80
N PHE A 192 7.32 -0.21 -14.32
CA PHE A 192 8.13 -0.44 -13.12
C PHE A 192 9.56 0.10 -13.25
N THR A 193 10.13 0.05 -14.45
CA THR A 193 11.45 0.61 -14.74
C THR A 193 11.47 2.14 -14.61
N VAL A 194 10.40 2.81 -15.02
CA VAL A 194 10.23 4.27 -14.88
C VAL A 194 10.11 4.62 -13.39
N TRP A 195 9.24 3.93 -12.65
CA TRP A 195 9.11 4.15 -11.21
C TRP A 195 10.45 3.92 -10.50
N LYS A 196 11.15 2.83 -10.84
CA LYS A 196 12.45 2.47 -10.23
C LYS A 196 13.54 3.52 -10.48
N SER A 197 13.44 4.31 -11.56
CA SER A 197 14.38 5.41 -11.86
C SER A 197 14.14 6.69 -11.05
N GLY A 198 13.24 6.66 -10.07
CA GLY A 198 12.97 7.81 -9.19
C GLY A 198 11.77 8.66 -9.59
N TYR A 199 10.88 8.11 -10.42
CA TYR A 199 9.67 8.81 -10.87
C TYR A 199 8.84 9.35 -9.70
N ILE A 200 8.39 10.58 -9.85
CA ILE A 200 7.35 11.25 -9.04
C ILE A 200 6.46 12.00 -10.06
N PRO A 201 5.13 11.94 -9.97
CA PRO A 201 4.25 12.71 -10.87
C PRO A 201 4.50 14.22 -10.74
N GLU A 202 4.51 14.95 -11.85
CA GLU A 202 4.81 16.39 -11.86
C GLU A 202 3.79 17.22 -11.08
N ASP A 203 2.54 16.76 -11.01
CA ASP A 203 1.45 17.41 -10.29
C ASP A 203 1.32 16.94 -8.84
N SER A 204 2.14 15.97 -8.41
CA SER A 204 2.10 15.45 -7.05
C SER A 204 2.42 16.53 -6.01
N PRO A 205 1.63 16.62 -4.92
CA PRO A 205 1.94 17.48 -3.78
C PRO A 205 3.30 17.18 -3.14
N VAL A 206 3.86 15.99 -3.33
CA VAL A 206 5.18 15.58 -2.82
C VAL A 206 6.29 16.50 -3.32
N LEU A 207 6.21 16.99 -4.56
CA LEU A 207 7.20 17.90 -5.15
C LEU A 207 7.11 19.33 -4.60
N ARG A 208 6.07 19.65 -3.83
CA ARG A 208 5.82 21.01 -3.31
C ARG A 208 6.19 21.17 -1.82
N LYS A 209 6.74 20.12 -1.23
CA LYS A 209 7.22 20.07 0.18
C LYS A 209 8.76 20.33 0.26
#